data_9d95da28e0dc219871d2abf0e6c5e917
#
_entry.id   9d95da28e0dc219871d2abf0e6c5e917
#
_cell.length_a   1.000
_cell.length_b   1.000
_cell.length_c   1.000
_cell.angle_alpha   90.00
_cell.angle_beta   90.00
_cell.angle_gamma   90.00
#
_symmetry.space_group_name_H-M   'P 1'
#
loop_
_entity.id
_entity.type
_entity.pdbx_description
1 polymer ?
#
loop_
_entity_poly.entity_id
_entity_poly.type
_entity_poly.pdbx_seq_one_letter_code
_entity_poly.pdbx_strand_id
1 'polypeptide(L)'
;MINECGCSDGLTDRTRYEEVVLDTMLYSAQLKERVARQNSAVIVAMARMIAGTFEDGGKVLLCGNGGSAADAQHLATELTIRYRSSVDRPALPAIALSTDTSALTAGANDLGYDAVFARLVEAYGREGDILLGLSTSGNSQSVINALEFAQQQGMKTLALLGSDGGKLKGLADLEIIVPHSGSADRVQECHITIGHVLIDLVERMLGYCRS
;
A
#
# COMPACT_ATOMS: atom_id res chain seq x y z
N MET A 1 -48.71 12.96 -28.04
CA MET A 1 -47.63 13.93 -27.75
C MET A 1 -46.44 13.12 -27.30
N ILE A 2 -45.53 12.88 -28.24
CA ILE A 2 -44.30 12.14 -28.03
C ILE A 2 -43.27 13.20 -27.64
N ASN A 3 -42.74 13.12 -26.41
CA ASN A 3 -41.67 14.00 -25.96
C ASN A 3 -40.42 13.77 -26.83
N GLU A 4 -40.02 14.79 -27.52
CA GLU A 4 -38.73 14.87 -28.21
C GLU A 4 -37.63 14.77 -27.17
N CYS A 5 -36.94 13.63 -27.18
CA CYS A 5 -35.68 13.47 -26.47
C CYS A 5 -34.65 14.32 -27.21
N GLY A 6 -34.35 15.52 -26.68
CA GLY A 6 -33.36 16.41 -27.24
C GLY A 6 -31.99 15.74 -27.22
N CYS A 7 -31.52 15.30 -28.37
CA CYS A 7 -30.10 15.04 -28.63
C CYS A 7 -29.39 16.40 -28.64
N SER A 8 -28.94 16.86 -27.47
CA SER A 8 -28.03 17.98 -27.38
C SER A 8 -26.60 17.47 -27.66
N ASP A 9 -26.11 17.94 -28.75
CA ASP A 9 -24.71 18.07 -29.19
C ASP A 9 -23.66 17.11 -28.57
N GLY A 10 -23.38 16.01 -29.27
CA GLY A 10 -22.32 15.06 -28.92
C GLY A 10 -20.90 15.67 -28.84
N LEU A 11 -20.71 16.92 -29.32
CA LEU A 11 -19.47 17.67 -29.14
C LEU A 11 -19.35 18.25 -27.74
N THR A 12 -20.42 18.77 -27.16
CA THR A 12 -20.41 19.36 -25.80
C THR A 12 -20.17 18.30 -24.72
N ASP A 13 -20.69 17.09 -24.90
CA ASP A 13 -20.54 15.99 -23.97
C ASP A 13 -19.11 15.43 -24.03
N ARG A 14 -18.52 15.30 -25.22
CA ARG A 14 -17.15 14.86 -25.41
C ARG A 14 -16.13 15.80 -24.76
N THR A 15 -16.25 17.11 -24.96
CA THR A 15 -15.36 18.11 -24.35
C THR A 15 -15.44 18.06 -22.83
N ARG A 16 -16.64 17.89 -22.27
CA ARG A 16 -16.85 17.75 -20.83
C ARG A 16 -16.15 16.53 -20.24
N TYR A 17 -16.17 15.37 -20.90
CA TYR A 17 -15.47 14.17 -20.43
C TYR A 17 -13.96 14.28 -20.57
N GLU A 18 -13.46 14.94 -21.59
CA GLU A 18 -12.03 15.24 -21.75
C GLU A 18 -11.51 16.14 -20.62
N GLU A 19 -12.29 17.14 -20.20
CA GLU A 19 -12.00 17.97 -19.02
C GLU A 19 -11.94 17.14 -17.73
N VAL A 20 -12.90 16.24 -17.50
CA VAL A 20 -12.89 15.34 -16.33
C VAL A 20 -11.63 14.47 -16.30
N VAL A 21 -11.21 13.93 -17.45
CA VAL A 21 -9.96 13.14 -17.54
C VAL A 21 -8.75 14.00 -17.15
N LEU A 22 -8.64 15.19 -17.75
CA LEU A 22 -7.53 16.10 -17.50
C LEU A 22 -7.47 16.51 -16.03
N ASP A 23 -8.56 17.00 -15.47
CA ASP A 23 -8.64 17.45 -14.07
C ASP A 23 -8.30 16.32 -13.10
N THR A 24 -8.83 15.12 -13.36
CA THR A 24 -8.57 13.94 -12.52
C THR A 24 -7.09 13.56 -12.51
N MET A 25 -6.45 13.51 -13.68
CA MET A 25 -5.05 13.14 -13.80
C MET A 25 -4.12 14.22 -13.24
N LEU A 26 -4.41 15.50 -13.49
CA LEU A 26 -3.65 16.62 -12.94
C LEU A 26 -3.77 16.69 -11.42
N TYR A 27 -4.96 16.48 -10.86
CA TYR A 27 -5.13 16.40 -9.42
C TYR A 27 -4.29 15.28 -8.80
N SER A 28 -4.31 14.08 -9.41
CA SER A 28 -3.48 12.96 -8.99
C SER A 28 -1.98 13.31 -9.00
N ALA A 29 -1.51 13.97 -10.06
CA ALA A 29 -0.12 14.41 -10.16
C ALA A 29 0.26 15.41 -9.05
N GLN A 30 -0.59 16.41 -8.80
CA GLN A 30 -0.40 17.40 -7.75
C GLN A 30 -0.40 16.77 -6.35
N LEU A 31 -1.28 15.78 -6.10
CA LEU A 31 -1.32 15.06 -4.84
C LEU A 31 -0.02 14.28 -4.60
N LYS A 32 0.48 13.58 -5.63
CA LYS A 32 1.77 12.87 -5.58
C LYS A 32 2.94 13.81 -5.33
N GLU A 33 2.97 14.98 -5.99
CA GLU A 33 4.00 15.99 -5.74
C GLU A 33 3.98 16.45 -4.28
N ARG A 34 2.81 16.77 -3.73
CA ARG A 34 2.65 17.17 -2.34
C ARG A 34 3.15 16.09 -1.37
N VAL A 35 2.75 14.84 -1.59
CA VAL A 35 3.19 13.69 -0.79
C VAL A 35 4.70 13.53 -0.86
N ALA A 36 5.30 13.63 -2.03
CA ALA A 36 6.74 13.50 -2.21
C ALA A 36 7.51 14.59 -1.45
N ARG A 37 7.07 15.85 -1.55
CA ARG A 37 7.72 16.97 -0.84
C ARG A 37 7.63 16.85 0.68
N GLN A 38 6.50 16.33 1.20
CA GLN A 38 6.26 16.22 2.63
C GLN A 38 6.90 14.98 3.26
N ASN A 39 7.07 13.88 2.49
CA ASN A 39 7.39 12.57 3.06
C ASN A 39 8.68 11.94 2.52
N SER A 40 9.48 12.64 1.71
CA SER A 40 10.72 12.07 1.14
C SER A 40 11.65 11.47 2.19
N ALA A 41 11.84 12.14 3.33
CA ALA A 41 12.68 11.66 4.42
C ALA A 41 12.12 10.37 5.06
N VAL A 42 10.80 10.30 5.26
CA VAL A 42 10.13 9.12 5.82
C VAL A 42 10.19 7.95 4.84
N ILE A 43 10.00 8.19 3.55
CA ILE A 43 10.13 7.16 2.50
C ILE A 43 11.55 6.56 2.52
N VAL A 44 12.59 7.40 2.62
CA VAL A 44 13.98 6.93 2.73
C VAL A 44 14.19 6.14 4.03
N ALA A 45 13.61 6.55 5.15
CA ALA A 45 13.71 5.82 6.42
C ALA A 45 13.02 4.44 6.35
N MET A 46 11.82 4.38 5.76
CA MET A 46 11.12 3.11 5.50
C MET A 46 11.95 2.18 4.60
N ALA A 47 12.51 2.69 3.52
CA ALA A 47 13.35 1.89 2.62
C ALA A 47 14.60 1.33 3.33
N ARG A 48 15.25 2.12 4.19
CA ARG A 48 16.38 1.65 5.00
C ARG A 48 15.97 0.55 5.99
N MET A 49 14.81 0.70 6.61
CA MET A 49 14.29 -0.32 7.53
C MET A 49 14.02 -1.63 6.78
N ILE A 50 13.42 -1.57 5.60
CA ILE A 50 13.17 -2.74 4.74
C ILE A 50 14.49 -3.38 4.29
N ALA A 51 15.45 -2.59 3.79
CA ALA A 51 16.75 -3.09 3.35
C ALA A 51 17.49 -3.79 4.49
N GLY A 52 17.57 -3.16 5.66
CA GLY A 52 18.21 -3.77 6.84
C GLY A 52 17.51 -5.06 7.28
N THR A 53 16.17 -5.12 7.20
CA THR A 53 15.45 -6.37 7.49
C THR A 53 15.86 -7.50 6.53
N PHE A 54 16.05 -7.22 5.25
CA PHE A 54 16.53 -8.24 4.29
C PHE A 54 17.99 -8.62 4.52
N GLU A 55 18.86 -7.68 4.87
CA GLU A 55 20.27 -7.96 5.25
C GLU A 55 20.35 -8.86 6.47
N ASP A 56 19.46 -8.69 7.45
CA ASP A 56 19.35 -9.49 8.64
C ASP A 56 18.64 -10.86 8.41
N GLY A 57 18.24 -11.16 7.17
CA GLY A 57 17.55 -12.41 6.81
C GLY A 57 16.07 -12.46 7.14
N GLY A 58 15.47 -11.32 7.48
CA GLY A 58 14.04 -11.18 7.72
C GLY A 58 13.22 -11.05 6.43
N LYS A 59 11.91 -10.81 6.58
CA LYS A 59 10.94 -10.67 5.48
C LYS A 59 9.98 -9.52 5.72
N VAL A 60 9.24 -9.17 4.67
CA VAL A 60 8.14 -8.19 4.73
C VAL A 60 6.80 -8.90 4.57
N LEU A 61 5.91 -8.75 5.54
CA LEU A 61 4.50 -9.10 5.41
C LEU A 61 3.71 -7.84 5.02
N LEU A 62 2.74 -8.00 4.13
CA LEU A 62 1.90 -6.89 3.67
C LEU A 62 0.43 -7.23 3.86
N CYS A 63 -0.36 -6.29 4.36
CA CYS A 63 -1.80 -6.46 4.50
C CYS A 63 -2.57 -5.19 4.11
N GLY A 64 -3.80 -5.37 3.68
CA GLY A 64 -4.75 -4.33 3.31
C GLY A 64 -6.03 -4.94 2.77
N ASN A 65 -7.06 -4.14 2.58
CA ASN A 65 -8.37 -4.59 2.12
C ASN A 65 -8.70 -4.03 0.73
N GLY A 66 -9.47 -4.75 -0.07
CA GLY A 66 -9.92 -4.30 -1.39
C GLY A 66 -8.77 -3.90 -2.31
N GLY A 67 -8.74 -2.66 -2.79
CA GLY A 67 -7.64 -2.13 -3.60
C GLY A 67 -6.30 -2.13 -2.88
N SER A 68 -6.28 -1.87 -1.57
CA SER A 68 -5.06 -1.97 -0.76
C SER A 68 -4.56 -3.42 -0.62
N ALA A 69 -5.43 -4.43 -0.73
CA ALA A 69 -5.02 -5.83 -0.83
C ALA A 69 -4.34 -6.11 -2.18
N ALA A 70 -4.87 -5.53 -3.26
CA ALA A 70 -4.26 -5.62 -4.59
C ALA A 70 -2.87 -4.96 -4.61
N ASP A 71 -2.73 -3.76 -4.02
CA ASP A 71 -1.43 -3.09 -3.87
C ASP A 71 -0.44 -3.94 -3.07
N ALA A 72 -0.88 -4.54 -1.95
CA ALA A 72 -0.05 -5.44 -1.13
C ALA A 72 0.46 -6.64 -1.93
N GLN A 73 -0.41 -7.27 -2.74
CA GLN A 73 -0.03 -8.40 -3.60
C GLN A 73 0.96 -7.96 -4.69
N HIS A 74 0.71 -6.83 -5.33
CA HIS A 74 1.59 -6.29 -6.35
C HIS A 74 2.98 -6.02 -5.77
N LEU A 75 3.09 -5.29 -4.66
CA LEU A 75 4.36 -4.96 -4.04
C LEU A 75 5.11 -6.20 -3.53
N ALA A 76 4.40 -7.19 -2.97
CA ALA A 76 5.02 -8.46 -2.59
C ALA A 76 5.60 -9.20 -3.81
N THR A 77 4.89 -9.18 -4.95
CA THR A 77 5.37 -9.80 -6.20
C THR A 77 6.60 -9.08 -6.74
N GLU A 78 6.62 -7.74 -6.70
CA GLU A 78 7.78 -6.95 -7.13
C GLU A 78 9.03 -7.27 -6.29
N LEU A 79 8.89 -7.53 -5.00
CA LEU A 79 9.99 -7.95 -4.13
C LEU A 79 10.41 -9.40 -4.40
N THR A 80 9.46 -10.34 -4.47
CA THR A 80 9.75 -11.78 -4.56
C THR A 80 10.21 -12.21 -5.93
N ILE A 81 9.67 -11.64 -7.00
CA ILE A 81 10.01 -12.02 -8.37
C ILE A 81 11.04 -11.03 -8.93
N ARG A 82 10.61 -9.82 -9.22
CA ARG A 82 11.47 -8.80 -9.84
C ARG A 82 10.71 -7.50 -10.04
N TYR A 83 11.32 -6.38 -9.68
CA TYR A 83 10.76 -5.05 -9.97
C TYR A 83 11.13 -4.58 -11.38
N ARG A 84 12.40 -4.68 -11.76
CA ARG A 84 12.88 -4.26 -13.09
C ARG A 84 13.55 -5.41 -13.83
N SER A 85 13.23 -5.57 -15.11
CA SER A 85 13.85 -6.60 -15.97
C SER A 85 15.36 -6.39 -16.16
N SER A 86 15.85 -5.17 -15.99
CA SER A 86 17.26 -4.80 -16.12
C SER A 86 18.09 -5.05 -14.85
N VAL A 87 17.44 -5.38 -13.74
CA VAL A 87 18.10 -5.62 -12.44
C VAL A 87 18.05 -7.11 -12.14
N ASP A 88 19.22 -7.76 -12.22
CA ASP A 88 19.39 -9.15 -11.79
C ASP A 88 19.74 -9.18 -10.31
N ARG A 89 18.87 -9.78 -9.50
CA ARG A 89 19.01 -9.90 -8.06
C ARG A 89 18.34 -11.15 -7.50
N PRO A 90 18.74 -11.61 -6.32
CA PRO A 90 18.01 -12.65 -5.58
C PRO A 90 16.57 -12.24 -5.27
N ALA A 91 15.69 -13.22 -5.06
CA ALA A 91 14.36 -12.97 -4.53
C ALA A 91 14.45 -12.33 -3.14
N LEU A 92 13.66 -11.28 -2.90
CA LEU A 92 13.53 -10.65 -1.59
C LEU A 92 12.25 -11.19 -0.91
N PRO A 93 12.34 -11.74 0.31
CA PRO A 93 11.22 -12.45 0.92
C PRO A 93 10.11 -11.48 1.33
N ALA A 94 8.96 -11.55 0.65
CA ALA A 94 7.77 -10.77 0.94
C ALA A 94 6.51 -11.61 0.76
N ILE A 95 5.49 -11.40 1.61
CA ILE A 95 4.24 -12.16 1.59
C ILE A 95 3.07 -11.17 1.74
N ALA A 96 2.17 -11.16 0.75
CA ALA A 96 0.88 -10.48 0.92
C ALA A 96 -0.09 -11.42 1.64
N LEU A 97 -0.59 -11.00 2.80
CA LEU A 97 -1.46 -11.80 3.65
C LEU A 97 -2.88 -11.99 3.09
N SER A 98 -3.19 -11.33 2.00
CA SER A 98 -4.50 -11.37 1.33
C SER A 98 -4.58 -12.38 0.16
N THR A 99 -3.58 -13.24 -0.04
CA THR A 99 -3.52 -14.12 -1.23
C THR A 99 -4.17 -15.49 -1.02
N ASP A 100 -4.16 -16.02 0.20
CA ASP A 100 -4.78 -17.32 0.51
C ASP A 100 -6.27 -17.14 0.79
N THR A 101 -7.08 -17.48 -0.21
CA THR A 101 -8.54 -17.36 -0.10
C THR A 101 -9.14 -18.30 0.94
N SER A 102 -8.54 -19.46 1.18
CA SER A 102 -8.99 -20.40 2.22
C SER A 102 -8.72 -19.82 3.62
N ALA A 103 -7.54 -19.24 3.83
CA ALA A 103 -7.23 -18.59 5.10
C ALA A 103 -8.13 -17.37 5.37
N LEU A 104 -8.42 -16.56 4.35
CA LEU A 104 -9.33 -15.42 4.47
C LEU A 104 -10.76 -15.85 4.81
N THR A 105 -11.29 -16.84 4.10
CA THR A 105 -12.68 -17.27 4.28
C THR A 105 -12.87 -18.05 5.57
N ALA A 106 -11.98 -18.98 5.91
CA ALA A 106 -12.01 -19.71 7.18
C ALA A 106 -11.79 -18.78 8.37
N GLY A 107 -10.77 -17.90 8.28
CA GLY A 107 -10.48 -16.94 9.33
C GLY A 107 -11.66 -15.99 9.59
N ALA A 108 -12.30 -15.49 8.52
CA ALA A 108 -13.48 -14.64 8.66
C ALA A 108 -14.68 -15.39 9.29
N ASN A 109 -14.89 -16.66 8.91
CA ASN A 109 -15.98 -17.48 9.42
C ASN A 109 -15.79 -17.85 10.89
N ASP A 110 -14.57 -18.22 11.28
CA ASP A 110 -14.29 -18.84 12.58
C ASP A 110 -13.87 -17.81 13.65
N LEU A 111 -13.16 -16.74 13.25
CA LEU A 111 -12.57 -15.75 14.16
C LEU A 111 -13.12 -14.33 13.96
N GLY A 112 -13.86 -14.09 12.88
CA GLY A 112 -14.25 -12.77 12.42
C GLY A 112 -13.15 -12.11 11.56
N TYR A 113 -13.59 -11.33 10.57
CA TYR A 113 -12.67 -10.73 9.58
C TYR A 113 -11.58 -9.83 10.20
N ASP A 114 -11.92 -9.14 11.29
CA ASP A 114 -10.99 -8.25 11.97
C ASP A 114 -9.77 -8.97 12.58
N ALA A 115 -9.85 -10.27 12.83
CA ALA A 115 -8.77 -11.09 13.36
C ALA A 115 -7.88 -11.73 12.28
N VAL A 116 -8.30 -11.72 11.02
CA VAL A 116 -7.66 -12.54 9.96
C VAL A 116 -6.19 -12.17 9.78
N PHE A 117 -5.87 -10.90 9.59
CA PHE A 117 -4.47 -10.50 9.34
C PHE A 117 -3.60 -10.68 10.59
N ALA A 118 -4.11 -10.40 11.79
CA ALA A 118 -3.37 -10.66 13.03
C ALA A 118 -3.04 -12.16 13.16
N ARG A 119 -3.99 -13.04 12.84
CA ARG A 119 -3.77 -14.50 12.85
C ARG A 119 -2.73 -14.95 11.83
N LEU A 120 -2.69 -14.33 10.65
CA LEU A 120 -1.67 -14.62 9.64
C LEU A 120 -0.29 -14.04 10.03
N VAL A 121 -0.25 -12.90 10.72
CA VAL A 121 0.99 -12.38 11.32
C VAL A 121 1.51 -13.34 12.39
N GLU A 122 0.66 -13.89 13.25
CA GLU A 122 1.03 -14.90 14.24
C GLU A 122 1.67 -16.14 13.60
N ALA A 123 1.11 -16.58 12.45
CA ALA A 123 1.61 -17.76 11.76
C ALA A 123 2.94 -17.53 11.04
N TYR A 124 3.12 -16.39 10.38
CA TYR A 124 4.23 -16.14 9.47
C TYR A 124 5.28 -15.15 9.98
N GLY A 125 4.90 -14.25 10.88
CA GLY A 125 5.79 -13.22 11.44
C GLY A 125 6.79 -13.78 12.41
N ARG A 126 7.95 -13.14 12.48
CA ARG A 126 9.02 -13.41 13.44
C ARG A 126 9.59 -12.07 13.92
N GLU A 127 10.22 -12.07 15.08
CA GLU A 127 10.98 -10.91 15.55
C GLU A 127 11.97 -10.46 14.48
N GLY A 128 12.06 -9.15 14.24
CA GLY A 128 12.91 -8.54 13.21
C GLY A 128 12.29 -8.44 11.82
N ASP A 129 11.19 -9.13 11.53
CA ASP A 129 10.41 -8.95 10.30
C ASP A 129 9.70 -7.59 10.28
N ILE A 130 9.17 -7.23 9.12
CA ILE A 130 8.33 -6.03 8.94
C ILE A 130 6.90 -6.42 8.60
N LEU A 131 5.92 -5.72 9.19
CA LEU A 131 4.56 -5.65 8.69
C LEU A 131 4.30 -4.27 8.07
N LEU A 132 3.92 -4.24 6.79
CA LEU A 132 3.43 -3.06 6.09
C LEU A 132 1.91 -3.12 5.96
N GLY A 133 1.22 -2.24 6.70
CA GLY A 133 -0.24 -2.09 6.64
C GLY A 133 -0.66 -0.99 5.67
N LEU A 134 -1.64 -1.28 4.79
CA LEU A 134 -2.21 -0.33 3.86
C LEU A 134 -3.69 -0.08 4.19
N SER A 135 -4.06 1.18 4.43
CA SER A 135 -5.45 1.57 4.71
C SER A 135 -5.76 2.98 4.22
N THR A 136 -6.58 3.10 3.18
CA THR A 136 -6.97 4.40 2.63
C THR A 136 -7.81 5.26 3.57
N SER A 137 -8.54 4.65 4.50
CA SER A 137 -9.32 5.34 5.52
C SER A 137 -8.58 5.53 6.85
N GLY A 138 -7.49 4.79 7.06
CA GLY A 138 -6.82 4.72 8.37
C GLY A 138 -7.66 4.05 9.47
N ASN A 139 -8.79 3.40 9.12
CA ASN A 139 -9.76 2.87 10.10
C ASN A 139 -10.06 1.36 9.97
N SER A 140 -9.31 0.63 9.13
CA SER A 140 -9.51 -0.80 8.94
C SER A 140 -9.12 -1.59 10.19
N GLN A 141 -10.10 -2.14 10.91
CA GLN A 141 -9.86 -2.85 12.17
C GLN A 141 -8.94 -4.06 11.99
N SER A 142 -9.07 -4.79 10.88
CA SER A 142 -8.19 -5.92 10.56
C SER A 142 -6.72 -5.53 10.40
N VAL A 143 -6.45 -4.30 9.89
CA VAL A 143 -5.08 -3.77 9.76
C VAL A 143 -4.58 -3.26 11.10
N ILE A 144 -5.45 -2.62 11.92
CA ILE A 144 -5.11 -2.18 13.27
C ILE A 144 -4.66 -3.38 14.10
N ASN A 145 -5.49 -4.42 14.19
CA ASN A 145 -5.20 -5.63 14.96
C ASN A 145 -3.91 -6.31 14.51
N ALA A 146 -3.63 -6.30 13.20
CA ALA A 146 -2.41 -6.88 12.65
C ALA A 146 -1.15 -6.09 13.06
N LEU A 147 -1.19 -4.75 13.01
CA LEU A 147 -0.06 -3.91 13.42
C LEU A 147 0.20 -4.02 14.92
N GLU A 148 -0.84 -3.98 15.76
CA GLU A 148 -0.73 -4.16 17.20
C GLU A 148 -0.11 -5.54 17.56
N PHE A 149 -0.56 -6.60 16.88
CA PHE A 149 -0.02 -7.93 17.09
C PHE A 149 1.44 -8.04 16.62
N ALA A 150 1.79 -7.45 15.46
CA ALA A 150 3.15 -7.43 14.94
C ALA A 150 4.12 -6.78 15.94
N GLN A 151 3.74 -5.65 16.53
CA GLN A 151 4.53 -4.97 17.56
C GLN A 151 4.75 -5.86 18.80
N GLN A 152 3.71 -6.57 19.25
CA GLN A 152 3.81 -7.51 20.38
C GLN A 152 4.78 -8.66 20.09
N GLN A 153 4.95 -9.03 18.82
CA GLN A 153 5.88 -10.07 18.36
C GLN A 153 7.30 -9.54 18.09
N GLY A 154 7.60 -8.27 18.39
CA GLY A 154 8.92 -7.67 18.12
C GLY A 154 9.19 -7.40 16.64
N MET A 155 8.15 -7.38 15.81
CA MET A 155 8.25 -6.97 14.41
C MET A 155 8.30 -5.44 14.31
N LYS A 156 8.95 -4.94 13.26
CA LYS A 156 8.86 -3.53 12.86
C LYS A 156 7.57 -3.29 12.08
N THR A 157 7.00 -2.11 12.20
CA THR A 157 5.71 -1.78 11.60
C THR A 157 5.78 -0.54 10.72
N LEU A 158 5.23 -0.65 9.52
CA LEU A 158 5.10 0.44 8.54
C LEU A 158 3.64 0.61 8.17
N ALA A 159 3.22 1.84 7.88
CA ALA A 159 1.86 2.09 7.41
C ALA A 159 1.80 3.08 6.25
N LEU A 160 0.96 2.78 5.25
CA LEU A 160 0.52 3.72 4.23
C LEU A 160 -0.96 4.01 4.45
N LEU A 161 -1.26 5.25 4.81
CA LEU A 161 -2.57 5.70 5.25
C LEU A 161 -3.12 6.79 4.34
N GLY A 162 -4.42 7.00 4.40
CA GLY A 162 -5.08 8.12 3.72
C GLY A 162 -5.87 8.98 4.68
N SER A 163 -6.53 10.02 4.13
CA SER A 163 -7.33 10.98 4.86
C SER A 163 -6.53 11.74 5.94
N ASP A 164 -6.89 11.62 7.18
CA ASP A 164 -6.21 12.16 8.35
C ASP A 164 -5.38 11.09 9.12
N GLY A 165 -5.34 9.87 8.58
CA GLY A 165 -4.69 8.71 9.18
C GLY A 165 -5.60 7.86 10.06
N GLY A 166 -6.77 8.38 10.45
CA GLY A 166 -7.77 7.67 11.25
C GLY A 166 -7.20 7.11 12.56
N LYS A 167 -7.70 5.95 12.97
CA LYS A 167 -7.25 5.23 14.17
C LYS A 167 -5.86 4.63 14.05
N LEU A 168 -5.36 4.45 12.82
CA LEU A 168 -4.03 3.91 12.57
C LEU A 168 -2.92 4.95 12.76
N LYS A 169 -3.27 6.24 12.77
CA LYS A 169 -2.29 7.32 12.94
C LYS A 169 -1.53 7.20 14.25
N GLY A 170 -0.21 7.17 14.15
CA GLY A 170 0.70 7.04 15.30
C GLY A 170 0.83 5.62 15.84
N LEU A 171 0.27 4.61 15.17
CA LEU A 171 0.37 3.23 15.61
C LEU A 171 1.62 2.54 15.05
N ALA A 172 2.04 2.82 13.82
CA ALA A 172 3.20 2.20 13.22
C ALA A 172 4.51 2.92 13.60
N ASP A 173 5.65 2.24 13.55
CA ASP A 173 6.97 2.85 13.77
C ASP A 173 7.26 3.96 12.77
N LEU A 174 6.88 3.75 11.50
CA LEU A 174 6.91 4.77 10.45
C LEU A 174 5.61 4.73 9.65
N GLU A 175 5.05 5.89 9.37
CA GLU A 175 3.82 6.01 8.59
C GLU A 175 3.87 7.16 7.60
N ILE A 176 3.13 7.01 6.50
CA ILE A 176 2.86 8.07 5.54
C ILE A 176 1.37 8.25 5.43
N ILE A 177 0.90 9.48 5.60
CA ILE A 177 -0.50 9.85 5.45
C ILE A 177 -0.66 10.64 4.16
N VAL A 178 -1.42 10.10 3.20
CA VAL A 178 -1.82 10.79 1.99
C VAL A 178 -2.98 11.72 2.30
N PRO A 179 -2.80 13.06 2.24
CA PRO A 179 -3.81 14.01 2.72
C PRO A 179 -4.92 14.21 1.67
N HIS A 180 -5.78 13.20 1.52
CA HIS A 180 -6.93 13.22 0.63
C HIS A 180 -8.12 12.52 1.30
N SER A 181 -9.21 13.27 1.51
CA SER A 181 -10.43 12.80 2.18
C SER A 181 -11.56 12.42 1.22
N GLY A 182 -11.30 12.41 -0.07
CA GLY A 182 -12.27 12.03 -1.11
C GLY A 182 -12.32 10.51 -1.32
N SER A 183 -12.42 10.11 -2.57
CA SER A 183 -12.44 8.70 -2.96
C SER A 183 -11.12 7.98 -2.70
N ALA A 184 -11.20 6.70 -2.41
CA ALA A 184 -10.02 5.88 -2.05
C ALA A 184 -8.99 5.73 -3.20
N ASP A 185 -9.42 5.88 -4.45
CA ASP A 185 -8.60 5.74 -5.65
C ASP A 185 -7.39 6.68 -5.66
N ARG A 186 -7.57 7.96 -5.30
CA ARG A 186 -6.47 8.94 -5.26
C ARG A 186 -5.43 8.57 -4.19
N VAL A 187 -5.88 8.03 -3.07
CA VAL A 187 -4.99 7.53 -2.01
C VAL A 187 -4.23 6.29 -2.50
N GLN A 188 -4.92 5.33 -3.12
CA GLN A 188 -4.31 4.11 -3.67
C GLN A 188 -3.25 4.42 -4.72
N GLU A 189 -3.51 5.37 -5.64
CA GLU A 189 -2.51 5.82 -6.62
C GLU A 189 -1.23 6.38 -5.98
N CYS A 190 -1.34 7.03 -4.82
CA CYS A 190 -0.19 7.46 -4.05
C CYS A 190 0.49 6.28 -3.35
N HIS A 191 -0.28 5.36 -2.73
CA HIS A 191 0.25 4.19 -2.04
C HIS A 191 1.09 3.32 -2.98
N ILE A 192 0.56 2.98 -4.17
CA ILE A 192 1.32 2.17 -5.13
C ILE A 192 2.56 2.91 -5.64
N THR A 193 2.49 4.23 -5.85
CA THR A 193 3.64 5.04 -6.26
C THR A 193 4.72 5.04 -5.17
N ILE A 194 4.33 5.21 -3.88
CA ILE A 194 5.26 5.13 -2.74
C ILE A 194 5.88 3.74 -2.67
N GLY A 195 5.09 2.68 -2.83
CA GLY A 195 5.56 1.29 -2.84
C GLY A 195 6.64 1.04 -3.90
N HIS A 196 6.43 1.52 -5.13
CA HIS A 196 7.44 1.43 -6.19
C HIS A 196 8.73 2.19 -5.85
N VAL A 197 8.62 3.38 -5.25
CA VAL A 197 9.79 4.16 -4.81
C VAL A 197 10.51 3.44 -3.67
N LEU A 198 9.80 2.84 -2.72
CA LEU A 198 10.40 2.03 -1.65
C LEU A 198 11.21 0.87 -2.22
N ILE A 199 10.65 0.12 -3.17
CA ILE A 199 11.35 -1.02 -3.81
C ILE A 199 12.59 -0.54 -4.58
N ASP A 200 12.50 0.54 -5.35
CA ASP A 200 13.66 1.12 -6.05
C ASP A 200 14.78 1.51 -5.07
N LEU A 201 14.43 2.15 -3.96
CA LEU A 201 15.40 2.54 -2.94
C LEU A 201 16.00 1.33 -2.23
N VAL A 202 15.20 0.30 -1.91
CA VAL A 202 15.67 -0.95 -1.32
C VAL A 202 16.67 -1.65 -2.25
N GLU A 203 16.37 -1.78 -3.54
CA GLU A 203 17.30 -2.37 -4.52
C GLU A 203 18.62 -1.61 -4.61
N ARG A 204 18.58 -0.27 -4.53
CA ARG A 204 19.79 0.58 -4.51
C ARG A 204 20.59 0.41 -3.21
N MET A 205 19.93 0.39 -2.05
CA MET A 205 20.56 0.24 -0.74
C MET A 205 21.24 -1.13 -0.58
N LEU A 206 20.63 -2.18 -1.15
CA LEU A 206 21.20 -3.53 -1.20
C LEU A 206 22.26 -3.71 -2.30
N GLY A 207 22.57 -2.66 -3.08
CA GLY A 207 23.64 -2.69 -4.09
C GLY A 207 23.27 -3.40 -5.39
N TYR A 208 22.00 -3.70 -5.63
CA TYR A 208 21.55 -4.36 -6.87
C TYR A 208 21.45 -3.42 -8.07
N CYS A 209 21.22 -2.13 -7.84
CA CYS A 209 21.23 -1.12 -8.88
C CYS A 209 22.57 -0.37 -8.86
N ARG A 210 23.35 -0.46 -9.95
CA ARG A 210 24.47 0.48 -10.16
C ARG A 210 23.89 1.84 -10.52
N SER A 211 24.33 2.89 -9.85
CA SER A 211 24.01 4.30 -10.15
C SER A 211 24.40 4.68 -11.56
#